data_012d067a5e274f4d00e4e564fb16a722
#
_entry.id   012d067a5e274f4d00e4e564fb16a722
#
_cell.length_a   1.000
_cell.length_b   1.000
_cell.length_c   1.000
_cell.angle_alpha   90.00
_cell.angle_beta   90.00
_cell.angle_gamma   90.00
#
_symmetry.space_group_name_H-M   'P 1'
#
loop_
_entity.id
_entity.type
_entity.pdbx_description
1 polymer ?
#
loop_
_entity_poly.entity_id
_entity_poly.type
_entity_poly.pdbx_seq_one_letter_code
_entity_poly.pdbx_strand_id
1 'polypeptide(L)'
;MTGDEIQLNDPQTLYERWEDAQWNPFTVPLERDQEQWDEMGETDRGLVYWVLSSLMVAEERITTKFSGLVGAYGSEEEATFLSTQQVDEARHMQFYARFQNEVIADPDSVAAHVNRSREQISPAFEQIFDVELVAAHEQLVANPEDLASKVRFVTLYHLILESTLGLTTFKFVTDYLKGNEMLPGFVDGYSKIHHDETRHIGYGVWFLRESVRDSPEIAPDAIRGMLRTLLPSVAESLSPSSGPGGPDLDALGVSGEEIRDFALGGLTRRGTDPVFRTLEGFRLKAENERF
;
A
#
# COMPACT_ATOMS: atom_id res chain seq x y z
N MET A 1 -16.92 -23.31 -21.80
CA MET A 1 -16.65 -23.05 -20.37
C MET A 1 -16.50 -21.54 -20.25
N THR A 2 -17.55 -20.89 -19.78
CA THR A 2 -17.58 -19.44 -19.49
C THR A 2 -16.64 -19.20 -18.32
N GLY A 3 -15.54 -18.51 -18.59
CA GLY A 3 -14.63 -18.11 -17.52
C GLY A 3 -15.39 -17.26 -16.50
N ASP A 4 -15.26 -17.60 -15.22
CA ASP A 4 -15.80 -16.80 -14.13
C ASP A 4 -15.26 -15.37 -14.28
N GLU A 5 -16.11 -14.47 -14.73
CA GLU A 5 -15.85 -13.04 -14.68
C GLU A 5 -15.66 -12.69 -13.21
N ILE A 6 -14.46 -12.24 -12.83
CA ILE A 6 -14.23 -11.71 -11.49
C ILE A 6 -15.22 -10.57 -11.31
N GLN A 7 -16.24 -10.80 -10.47
CA GLN A 7 -17.22 -9.80 -10.13
C GLN A 7 -16.50 -8.72 -9.30
N LEU A 8 -16.04 -7.67 -9.98
CA LEU A 8 -15.52 -6.49 -9.30
C LEU A 8 -16.70 -5.79 -8.64
N ASN A 9 -16.57 -5.55 -7.35
CA ASN A 9 -17.62 -4.90 -6.60
C ASN A 9 -17.60 -3.40 -6.89
N ASP A 10 -18.76 -2.86 -7.14
CA ASP A 10 -18.99 -1.43 -7.22
C ASP A 10 -18.85 -0.75 -5.84
N PRO A 11 -18.77 0.58 -5.79
CA PRO A 11 -18.59 1.33 -4.54
C PRO A 11 -19.68 1.05 -3.49
N GLN A 12 -20.94 0.84 -3.90
CA GLN A 12 -22.03 0.54 -2.97
C GLN A 12 -21.81 -0.83 -2.29
N THR A 13 -21.47 -1.86 -3.05
CA THR A 13 -21.16 -3.20 -2.51
C THR A 13 -19.92 -3.16 -1.60
N LEU A 14 -18.91 -2.35 -1.94
CA LEU A 14 -17.72 -2.19 -1.11
C LEU A 14 -18.02 -1.47 0.20
N TYR A 15 -18.93 -0.49 0.19
CA TYR A 15 -19.41 0.18 1.39
C TYR A 15 -20.15 -0.80 2.32
N GLU A 16 -21.06 -1.63 1.78
CA GLU A 16 -21.78 -2.65 2.56
C GLU A 16 -20.81 -3.62 3.24
N ARG A 17 -19.77 -4.04 2.55
CA ARG A 17 -18.70 -4.86 3.12
C ARG A 17 -17.89 -4.14 4.20
N TRP A 18 -17.70 -2.84 4.07
CA TRP A 18 -17.04 -2.04 5.09
C TRP A 18 -17.85 -1.99 6.38
N GLU A 19 -19.17 -1.81 6.32
CA GLU A 19 -20.06 -1.84 7.49
C GLU A 19 -19.97 -3.19 8.22
N ASP A 20 -19.91 -4.31 7.49
CA ASP A 20 -19.85 -5.65 8.06
C ASP A 20 -18.47 -6.00 8.67
N ALA A 21 -17.41 -5.29 8.29
CA ALA A 21 -16.02 -5.62 8.63
C ALA A 21 -15.37 -4.64 9.64
N GLN A 22 -16.18 -3.92 10.43
CA GLN A 22 -15.65 -2.93 11.38
C GLN A 22 -14.80 -3.54 12.49
N TRP A 23 -13.69 -2.92 12.80
CA TRP A 23 -12.82 -3.31 13.90
C TRP A 23 -12.29 -2.08 14.66
N ASN A 24 -11.82 -2.29 15.88
CA ASN A 24 -11.32 -1.23 16.75
C ASN A 24 -9.83 -1.46 17.05
N PRO A 25 -8.92 -0.54 16.64
CA PRO A 25 -7.50 -0.67 16.86
C PRO A 25 -7.12 -0.69 18.34
N PHE A 26 -7.96 -0.16 19.22
CA PHE A 26 -7.73 -0.11 20.67
C PHE A 26 -8.11 -1.40 21.40
N THR A 27 -8.76 -2.37 20.74
CA THR A 27 -9.16 -3.64 21.34
C THR A 27 -8.31 -4.82 20.89
N VAL A 28 -7.36 -4.63 19.99
CA VAL A 28 -6.38 -5.66 19.61
C VAL A 28 -5.51 -5.96 20.85
N PRO A 29 -5.41 -7.22 21.32
CA PRO A 29 -4.59 -7.54 22.49
C PRO A 29 -3.11 -7.46 22.16
N LEU A 30 -2.33 -6.70 22.94
CA LEU A 30 -0.90 -6.46 22.76
C LEU A 30 -0.03 -6.91 23.95
N GLU A 31 -0.63 -7.51 24.98
CA GLU A 31 0.07 -7.87 26.22
C GLU A 31 1.20 -8.89 25.95
N ARG A 32 0.94 -9.88 25.09
CA ARG A 32 1.95 -10.85 24.69
C ARG A 32 3.06 -10.25 23.86
N ASP A 33 2.73 -9.25 23.03
CA ASP A 33 3.70 -8.55 22.21
C ASP A 33 4.66 -7.73 23.07
N GLN A 34 4.17 -7.13 24.17
CA GLN A 34 5.01 -6.42 25.15
C GLN A 34 6.02 -7.39 25.81
N GLU A 35 5.54 -8.56 26.28
CA GLU A 35 6.40 -9.58 26.86
C GLU A 35 7.48 -10.05 25.88
N GLN A 36 7.09 -10.35 24.64
CA GLN A 36 8.01 -10.77 23.58
C GLN A 36 8.99 -9.69 23.18
N TRP A 37 8.57 -8.42 23.13
CA TRP A 37 9.42 -7.30 22.80
C TRP A 37 10.59 -7.15 23.77
N ASP A 38 10.33 -7.32 25.08
CA ASP A 38 11.37 -7.25 26.10
C ASP A 38 12.41 -8.38 26.00
N GLU A 39 11.99 -9.56 25.54
CA GLU A 39 12.84 -10.74 25.36
C GLU A 39 13.51 -10.83 23.98
N MET A 40 13.05 -10.04 23.01
CA MET A 40 13.47 -10.10 21.60
C MET A 40 14.92 -9.67 21.41
N GLY A 41 15.65 -10.36 20.52
CA GLY A 41 17.01 -10.01 20.12
C GLY A 41 17.10 -8.67 19.37
N GLU A 42 18.28 -8.07 19.39
CA GLU A 42 18.52 -6.75 18.76
C GLU A 42 18.21 -6.74 17.24
N THR A 43 18.55 -7.82 16.54
CA THR A 43 18.29 -7.95 15.09
C THR A 43 16.80 -7.93 14.79
N ASP A 44 15.99 -8.71 15.53
CA ASP A 44 14.55 -8.78 15.31
C ASP A 44 13.86 -7.46 15.72
N ARG A 45 14.28 -6.86 16.85
CA ARG A 45 13.81 -5.51 17.22
C ARG A 45 14.10 -4.48 16.12
N GLY A 46 15.30 -4.52 15.57
CA GLY A 46 15.71 -3.64 14.48
C GLY A 46 14.82 -3.79 13.24
N LEU A 47 14.49 -5.05 12.86
CA LEU A 47 13.58 -5.31 11.76
C LEU A 47 12.17 -4.77 12.03
N VAL A 48 11.59 -5.13 13.18
CA VAL A 48 10.23 -4.68 13.55
C VAL A 48 10.15 -3.17 13.61
N TYR A 49 11.16 -2.52 14.21
CA TYR A 49 11.23 -1.07 14.29
C TYR A 49 11.31 -0.42 12.91
N TRP A 50 12.13 -0.97 12.00
CA TRP A 50 12.26 -0.47 10.63
C TRP A 50 10.94 -0.65 9.85
N VAL A 51 10.29 -1.81 9.95
CA VAL A 51 8.99 -2.06 9.31
C VAL A 51 7.95 -1.07 9.82
N LEU A 52 7.80 -0.93 11.14
CA LEU A 52 6.83 0.00 11.73
C LEU A 52 7.09 1.44 11.30
N SER A 53 8.36 1.85 11.30
CA SER A 53 8.77 3.19 10.87
C SER A 53 8.38 3.47 9.42
N SER A 54 8.61 2.52 8.53
CA SER A 54 8.26 2.63 7.12
C SER A 54 6.74 2.70 6.91
N LEU A 55 5.98 1.86 7.62
CA LEU A 55 4.51 1.87 7.60
C LEU A 55 3.95 3.20 8.11
N MET A 56 4.45 3.71 9.25
CA MET A 56 3.96 4.98 9.81
C MET A 56 4.27 6.18 8.91
N VAL A 57 5.42 6.21 8.24
CA VAL A 57 5.76 7.26 7.27
C VAL A 57 4.85 7.18 6.04
N ALA A 58 4.56 5.97 5.55
CA ALA A 58 3.64 5.76 4.43
C ALA A 58 2.23 6.23 4.79
N GLU A 59 1.68 5.77 5.92
CA GLU A 59 0.32 6.11 6.38
C GLU A 59 0.11 7.60 6.62
N GLU A 60 1.10 8.29 7.14
CA GLU A 60 1.00 9.74 7.34
C GLU A 60 0.80 10.48 6.00
N ARG A 61 1.45 10.04 4.93
CA ARG A 61 1.25 10.57 3.59
C ARG A 61 -0.06 10.11 2.96
N ILE A 62 -0.33 8.82 3.06
CA ILE A 62 -1.52 8.17 2.51
C ILE A 62 -2.77 8.85 3.07
N THR A 63 -2.95 8.86 4.38
CA THR A 63 -4.13 9.44 5.06
C THR A 63 -4.40 10.88 4.63
N THR A 64 -3.36 11.72 4.51
CA THR A 64 -3.54 13.14 4.20
C THR A 64 -3.79 13.39 2.72
N LYS A 65 -3.14 12.63 1.82
CA LYS A 65 -3.25 12.84 0.37
C LYS A 65 -4.47 12.17 -0.26
N PHE A 66 -5.04 11.17 0.39
CA PHE A 66 -6.25 10.51 -0.07
C PHE A 66 -7.47 11.45 -0.14
N SER A 67 -7.49 12.50 0.70
CA SER A 67 -8.56 13.52 0.69
C SER A 67 -8.82 14.14 -0.69
N GLY A 68 -7.81 14.20 -1.55
CA GLY A 68 -7.97 14.68 -2.93
C GLY A 68 -8.91 13.79 -3.75
N LEU A 69 -8.80 12.47 -3.59
CA LEU A 69 -9.68 11.52 -4.28
C LEU A 69 -11.10 11.56 -3.72
N VAL A 70 -11.24 11.68 -2.39
CA VAL A 70 -12.56 11.87 -1.74
C VAL A 70 -13.27 13.11 -2.31
N GLY A 71 -12.55 14.20 -2.56
CA GLY A 71 -13.12 15.43 -3.15
C GLY A 71 -13.39 15.35 -4.65
N ALA A 72 -12.84 14.35 -5.36
CA ALA A 72 -12.95 14.19 -6.81
C ALA A 72 -13.91 13.05 -7.21
N TYR A 73 -14.91 12.74 -6.38
CA TYR A 73 -15.88 11.68 -6.62
C TYR A 73 -16.72 11.92 -7.89
N GLY A 74 -17.17 10.83 -8.53
CA GLY A 74 -18.02 10.87 -9.71
C GLY A 74 -19.50 10.56 -9.41
N SER A 75 -19.79 9.94 -8.25
CA SER A 75 -21.16 9.63 -7.80
C SER A 75 -21.25 9.63 -6.27
N GLU A 76 -22.46 9.69 -5.72
CA GLU A 76 -22.70 9.65 -4.27
C GLU A 76 -22.23 8.31 -3.65
N GLU A 77 -22.40 7.21 -4.35
CA GLU A 77 -21.94 5.90 -3.90
C GLU A 77 -20.40 5.86 -3.82
N GLU A 78 -19.73 6.45 -4.81
CA GLU A 78 -18.27 6.60 -4.82
C GLU A 78 -17.81 7.48 -3.66
N ALA A 79 -18.44 8.64 -3.43
CA ALA A 79 -18.13 9.55 -2.33
C ALA A 79 -18.27 8.84 -0.97
N THR A 80 -19.33 8.06 -0.82
CA THR A 80 -19.61 7.30 0.41
C THR A 80 -18.49 6.29 0.67
N PHE A 81 -18.14 5.46 -0.32
CA PHE A 81 -17.08 4.47 -0.17
C PHE A 81 -15.69 5.11 0.08
N LEU A 82 -15.31 6.13 -0.70
CA LEU A 82 -14.02 6.81 -0.53
C LEU A 82 -13.87 7.46 0.86
N SER A 83 -14.97 7.94 1.44
CA SER A 83 -14.96 8.46 2.80
C SER A 83 -14.65 7.38 3.83
N THR A 84 -15.15 6.15 3.63
CA THR A 84 -14.84 5.02 4.52
C THR A 84 -13.39 4.57 4.39
N GLN A 85 -12.84 4.56 3.18
CA GLN A 85 -11.43 4.28 2.96
C GLN A 85 -10.55 5.28 3.72
N GLN A 86 -10.84 6.57 3.67
CA GLN A 86 -10.07 7.57 4.43
C GLN A 86 -10.15 7.33 5.96
N VAL A 87 -11.27 6.80 6.46
CA VAL A 87 -11.39 6.40 7.87
C VAL A 87 -10.51 5.19 8.18
N ASP A 88 -10.43 4.21 7.26
CA ASP A 88 -9.58 3.04 7.43
C ASP A 88 -8.10 3.45 7.51
N GLU A 89 -7.60 4.32 6.63
CA GLU A 89 -6.21 4.81 6.68
C GLU A 89 -5.89 5.49 8.03
N ALA A 90 -6.81 6.30 8.53
CA ALA A 90 -6.65 6.90 9.87
C ALA A 90 -6.65 5.84 10.97
N ARG A 91 -7.43 4.75 10.84
CA ARG A 91 -7.46 3.61 11.77
C ARG A 91 -6.16 2.83 11.75
N HIS A 92 -5.57 2.60 10.57
CA HIS A 92 -4.27 1.95 10.40
C HIS A 92 -3.17 2.73 11.15
N MET A 93 -3.11 4.04 10.96
CA MET A 93 -2.17 4.89 11.68
C MET A 93 -2.38 4.83 13.21
N GLN A 94 -3.63 4.77 13.70
CA GLN A 94 -3.92 4.63 15.12
C GLN A 94 -3.41 3.29 15.68
N PHE A 95 -3.54 2.20 14.94
CA PHE A 95 -3.00 0.90 15.33
C PHE A 95 -1.47 0.93 15.44
N TYR A 96 -0.78 1.47 14.45
CA TYR A 96 0.68 1.59 14.48
C TYR A 96 1.17 2.50 15.61
N ALA A 97 0.51 3.64 15.81
CA ALA A 97 0.82 4.55 16.90
C ALA A 97 0.63 3.88 18.28
N ARG A 98 -0.43 3.08 18.43
CA ARG A 98 -0.68 2.32 19.64
C ARG A 98 0.41 1.28 19.86
N PHE A 99 0.81 0.54 18.83
CA PHE A 99 1.88 -0.45 18.93
C PHE A 99 3.21 0.19 19.33
N GLN A 100 3.56 1.32 18.73
CA GLN A 100 4.74 2.11 19.12
C GLN A 100 4.71 2.49 20.61
N ASN A 101 3.58 2.96 21.09
CA ASN A 101 3.46 3.46 22.46
C ASN A 101 3.40 2.36 23.50
N GLU A 102 2.69 1.27 23.23
CA GLU A 102 2.41 0.23 24.20
C GLU A 102 3.41 -0.93 24.18
N VAL A 103 3.94 -1.29 23.00
CA VAL A 103 4.86 -2.44 22.85
C VAL A 103 6.31 -1.97 22.79
N ILE A 104 6.64 -1.09 21.85
CA ILE A 104 8.02 -0.59 21.71
C ILE A 104 8.36 0.37 22.85
N ALA A 105 7.36 1.05 23.41
CA ALA A 105 7.52 2.06 24.46
C ALA A 105 8.54 3.14 24.07
N ASP A 106 8.53 3.57 22.81
CA ASP A 106 9.42 4.63 22.30
C ASP A 106 9.14 5.93 23.09
N PRO A 107 10.14 6.56 23.70
CA PRO A 107 9.98 7.80 24.44
C PRO A 107 9.57 8.99 23.55
N ASP A 108 9.77 8.86 22.25
CA ASP A 108 9.40 9.90 21.29
C ASP A 108 7.90 9.88 20.99
N SER A 109 7.34 11.06 20.72
CA SER A 109 6.00 11.16 20.18
C SER A 109 5.94 10.51 18.78
N VAL A 110 4.74 10.04 18.38
CA VAL A 110 4.51 9.51 17.03
C VAL A 110 5.03 10.47 15.96
N ALA A 111 4.78 11.77 16.08
CA ALA A 111 5.27 12.78 15.15
C ALA A 111 6.81 12.86 15.12
N ALA A 112 7.46 12.78 16.27
CA ALA A 112 8.93 12.79 16.36
C ALA A 112 9.51 11.50 15.76
N HIS A 113 8.89 10.35 16.00
CA HIS A 113 9.25 9.07 15.39
C HIS A 113 9.16 9.14 13.86
N VAL A 114 8.02 9.57 13.31
CA VAL A 114 7.81 9.71 11.85
C VAL A 114 8.86 10.66 11.24
N ASN A 115 9.12 11.79 11.85
CA ASN A 115 10.12 12.76 11.34
C ASN A 115 11.53 12.17 11.33
N ARG A 116 11.94 11.45 12.37
CA ARG A 116 13.24 10.78 12.44
C ARG A 116 13.34 9.66 11.41
N SER A 117 12.27 8.88 11.24
CA SER A 117 12.23 7.77 10.29
C SER A 117 12.35 8.24 8.84
N ARG A 118 11.83 9.44 8.51
CA ARG A 118 11.98 10.04 7.18
C ARG A 118 13.43 10.31 6.79
N GLU A 119 14.30 10.58 7.75
CA GLU A 119 15.73 10.76 7.48
C GLU A 119 16.44 9.45 7.09
N GLN A 120 15.78 8.32 7.31
CA GLN A 120 16.31 6.97 7.07
C GLN A 120 15.64 6.25 5.88
N ILE A 121 14.61 6.83 5.28
CA ILE A 121 13.95 6.23 4.11
C ILE A 121 14.84 6.33 2.86
N SER A 122 14.63 5.38 1.93
CA SER A 122 15.39 5.39 0.67
C SER A 122 14.95 6.55 -0.24
N PRO A 123 15.86 7.06 -1.10
CA PRO A 123 15.48 8.04 -2.13
C PRO A 123 14.35 7.57 -3.03
N ALA A 124 14.28 6.27 -3.30
CA ALA A 124 13.18 5.69 -4.09
C ALA A 124 11.83 5.78 -3.38
N PHE A 125 11.82 5.53 -2.06
CA PHE A 125 10.62 5.69 -1.25
C PHE A 125 10.19 7.17 -1.18
N GLU A 126 11.14 8.09 -0.94
CA GLU A 126 10.90 9.53 -0.98
C GLU A 126 10.31 9.97 -2.33
N GLN A 127 10.86 9.48 -3.45
CA GLN A 127 10.33 9.77 -4.79
C GLN A 127 8.86 9.36 -4.93
N ILE A 128 8.48 8.18 -4.43
CA ILE A 128 7.09 7.68 -4.54
C ILE A 128 6.14 8.49 -3.64
N PHE A 129 6.48 8.65 -2.35
CA PHE A 129 5.54 9.16 -1.34
C PHE A 129 5.59 10.68 -1.17
N ASP A 130 6.77 11.31 -1.27
CA ASP A 130 6.93 12.75 -1.04
C ASP A 130 6.96 13.57 -2.34
N VAL A 131 7.23 12.95 -3.49
CA VAL A 131 7.22 13.64 -4.80
C VAL A 131 6.00 13.25 -5.62
N GLU A 132 5.88 12.00 -6.04
CA GLU A 132 4.86 11.60 -7.01
C GLU A 132 3.44 11.58 -6.41
N LEU A 133 3.27 11.07 -5.19
CA LEU A 133 1.96 11.07 -4.51
C LEU A 133 1.49 12.50 -4.22
N VAL A 134 2.41 13.38 -3.78
CA VAL A 134 2.08 14.79 -3.52
C VAL A 134 1.70 15.50 -4.82
N ALA A 135 2.48 15.33 -5.90
CA ALA A 135 2.18 15.93 -7.19
C ALA A 135 0.85 15.44 -7.78
N ALA A 136 0.57 14.13 -7.68
CA ALA A 136 -0.70 13.56 -8.15
C ALA A 136 -1.89 14.10 -7.35
N HIS A 137 -1.75 14.22 -6.02
CA HIS A 137 -2.75 14.85 -5.15
C HIS A 137 -3.02 16.31 -5.54
N GLU A 138 -1.96 17.12 -5.70
CA GLU A 138 -2.10 18.54 -6.05
C GLU A 138 -2.77 18.73 -7.41
N GLN A 139 -2.43 17.90 -8.39
CA GLN A 139 -3.08 17.91 -9.70
C GLN A 139 -4.58 17.57 -9.60
N LEU A 140 -4.91 16.55 -8.82
CA LEU A 140 -6.30 16.12 -8.62
C LEU A 140 -7.12 17.18 -7.88
N VAL A 141 -6.58 17.79 -6.83
CA VAL A 141 -7.25 18.86 -6.08
C VAL A 141 -7.47 20.11 -6.95
N ALA A 142 -6.48 20.44 -7.80
CA ALA A 142 -6.61 21.58 -8.73
C ALA A 142 -7.64 21.34 -9.84
N ASN A 143 -7.85 20.07 -10.24
CA ASN A 143 -8.72 19.70 -11.35
C ASN A 143 -9.53 18.42 -11.03
N PRO A 144 -10.47 18.46 -10.08
CA PRO A 144 -11.18 17.27 -9.60
C PRO A 144 -12.05 16.58 -10.65
N GLU A 145 -12.45 17.31 -11.71
CA GLU A 145 -13.22 16.77 -12.83
C GLU A 145 -12.33 16.18 -13.94
N ASP A 146 -11.00 16.32 -13.87
CA ASP A 146 -10.08 15.79 -14.89
C ASP A 146 -9.88 14.30 -14.72
N LEU A 147 -10.47 13.51 -15.63
CA LEU A 147 -10.38 12.05 -15.63
C LEU A 147 -8.91 11.57 -15.66
N ALA A 148 -8.04 12.21 -16.43
CA ALA A 148 -6.65 11.78 -16.52
C ALA A 148 -5.91 11.93 -15.19
N SER A 149 -6.14 13.01 -14.44
CA SER A 149 -5.60 13.25 -13.11
C SER A 149 -6.12 12.22 -12.11
N LYS A 150 -7.43 11.93 -12.14
CA LYS A 150 -8.06 10.93 -11.28
C LYS A 150 -7.51 9.51 -11.57
N VAL A 151 -7.40 9.12 -12.84
CA VAL A 151 -6.82 7.82 -13.25
C VAL A 151 -5.36 7.70 -12.82
N ARG A 152 -4.56 8.76 -12.95
CA ARG A 152 -3.16 8.76 -12.47
C ARG A 152 -3.09 8.57 -10.97
N PHE A 153 -3.90 9.28 -10.20
CA PHE A 153 -3.93 9.15 -8.74
C PHE A 153 -4.34 7.74 -8.33
N VAL A 154 -5.42 7.18 -8.88
CA VAL A 154 -5.89 5.82 -8.57
C VAL A 154 -4.86 4.77 -8.98
N THR A 155 -4.16 4.96 -10.10
CA THR A 155 -3.08 4.05 -10.52
C THR A 155 -1.93 4.06 -9.52
N LEU A 156 -1.49 5.25 -9.10
CA LEU A 156 -0.43 5.36 -8.10
C LEU A 156 -0.88 4.77 -6.77
N TYR A 157 -2.03 5.20 -6.26
CA TYR A 157 -2.51 4.86 -4.93
C TYR A 157 -2.86 3.37 -4.83
N HIS A 158 -3.87 2.91 -5.57
CA HIS A 158 -4.40 1.56 -5.40
C HIS A 158 -3.57 0.46 -6.08
N LEU A 159 -2.95 0.73 -7.25
CA LEU A 159 -2.14 -0.30 -7.90
C LEU A 159 -0.70 -0.35 -7.39
N ILE A 160 -0.08 0.80 -7.13
CA ILE A 160 1.32 0.83 -6.72
C ILE A 160 1.44 0.78 -5.21
N LEU A 161 0.84 1.72 -4.47
CA LEU A 161 1.03 1.77 -3.01
C LEU A 161 0.37 0.58 -2.34
N GLU A 162 -0.93 0.36 -2.53
CA GLU A 162 -1.65 -0.69 -1.82
C GLU A 162 -1.41 -2.08 -2.43
N SER A 163 -1.64 -2.24 -3.76
CA SER A 163 -1.59 -3.56 -4.39
C SER A 163 -0.16 -4.08 -4.58
N THR A 164 0.82 -3.23 -4.92
CA THR A 164 2.18 -3.68 -5.20
C THR A 164 3.06 -3.62 -3.96
N LEU A 165 3.22 -2.46 -3.33
CA LEU A 165 4.06 -2.30 -2.16
C LEU A 165 3.37 -2.86 -0.90
N GLY A 166 2.11 -2.49 -0.65
CA GLY A 166 1.34 -2.91 0.52
C GLY A 166 1.20 -4.43 0.62
N LEU A 167 0.62 -5.09 -0.41
CA LEU A 167 0.45 -6.56 -0.38
C LEU A 167 1.79 -7.30 -0.28
N THR A 168 2.87 -6.76 -0.86
CA THR A 168 4.20 -7.34 -0.72
C THR A 168 4.68 -7.27 0.71
N THR A 169 4.57 -6.11 1.35
CA THR A 169 4.93 -5.90 2.75
C THR A 169 4.07 -6.78 3.67
N PHE A 170 2.76 -6.82 3.45
CA PHE A 170 1.85 -7.70 4.22
C PHE A 170 2.29 -9.15 4.18
N LYS A 171 2.59 -9.66 2.98
CA LYS A 171 3.02 -11.06 2.83
C LYS A 171 4.30 -11.33 3.60
N PHE A 172 5.37 -10.62 3.31
CA PHE A 172 6.70 -10.95 3.85
C PHE A 172 6.79 -10.68 5.35
N VAL A 173 6.22 -9.59 5.85
CA VAL A 173 6.17 -9.28 7.29
C VAL A 173 5.33 -10.31 8.05
N THR A 174 4.14 -10.64 7.53
CA THR A 174 3.27 -11.62 8.20
C THR A 174 3.87 -13.01 8.17
N ASP A 175 4.46 -13.44 7.05
CA ASP A 175 5.09 -14.77 6.95
C ASP A 175 6.29 -14.89 7.91
N TYR A 176 7.10 -13.83 8.01
CA TYR A 176 8.24 -13.79 8.94
C TYR A 176 7.78 -13.88 10.40
N LEU A 177 6.85 -13.01 10.81
CA LEU A 177 6.39 -12.97 12.20
C LEU A 177 5.66 -14.25 12.61
N LYS A 178 4.80 -14.79 11.73
CA LYS A 178 4.10 -16.07 11.98
C LYS A 178 5.06 -17.25 11.98
N GLY A 179 6.02 -17.30 11.06
CA GLY A 179 7.01 -18.37 10.97
C GLY A 179 7.91 -18.47 12.21
N ASN A 180 8.13 -17.36 12.91
CA ASN A 180 8.91 -17.27 14.14
C ASN A 180 8.04 -17.15 15.41
N GLU A 181 6.73 -17.27 15.31
CA GLU A 181 5.77 -17.16 16.43
C GLU A 181 5.89 -15.82 17.20
N MET A 182 6.17 -14.73 16.48
CA MET A 182 6.45 -13.41 17.03
C MET A 182 5.25 -12.47 16.91
N LEU A 183 5.08 -11.62 17.91
CA LEU A 183 4.17 -10.47 17.93
C LEU A 183 2.74 -10.79 17.45
N PRO A 184 2.03 -11.72 18.11
CA PRO A 184 0.72 -12.19 17.66
C PRO A 184 -0.35 -11.09 17.62
N GLY A 185 -0.26 -10.09 18.48
CA GLY A 185 -1.16 -8.92 18.48
C GLY A 185 -0.89 -8.02 17.27
N PHE A 186 0.39 -7.78 16.94
CA PHE A 186 0.73 -7.07 15.70
C PHE A 186 0.20 -7.82 14.47
N VAL A 187 0.41 -9.13 14.41
CA VAL A 187 -0.07 -9.98 13.31
C VAL A 187 -1.60 -9.94 13.20
N ASP A 188 -2.33 -9.95 14.31
CA ASP A 188 -3.80 -9.83 14.31
C ASP A 188 -4.26 -8.48 13.75
N GLY A 189 -3.75 -7.36 14.29
CA GLY A 189 -4.08 -6.02 13.82
C GLY A 189 -3.67 -5.81 12.35
N TYR A 190 -2.47 -6.23 11.98
CA TYR A 190 -1.95 -6.14 10.62
C TYR A 190 -2.77 -6.97 9.62
N SER A 191 -3.30 -8.13 10.06
CA SER A 191 -4.21 -8.93 9.22
C SER A 191 -5.57 -8.23 9.01
N LYS A 192 -6.05 -7.45 9.98
CA LYS A 192 -7.27 -6.62 9.83
C LYS A 192 -7.04 -5.48 8.85
N ILE A 193 -5.89 -4.80 8.93
CA ILE A 193 -5.47 -3.79 7.95
C ILE A 193 -5.43 -4.41 6.55
N HIS A 194 -4.77 -5.56 6.38
CA HIS A 194 -4.76 -6.27 5.09
C HIS A 194 -6.16 -6.57 4.54
N HIS A 195 -7.12 -6.90 5.42
CA HIS A 195 -8.50 -7.09 5.00
C HIS A 195 -9.15 -5.79 4.49
N ASP A 196 -8.88 -4.65 5.13
CA ASP A 196 -9.32 -3.34 4.68
C ASP A 196 -8.73 -3.02 3.29
N GLU A 197 -7.42 -3.22 3.10
CA GLU A 197 -6.71 -3.00 1.84
C GLU A 197 -7.31 -3.78 0.66
N THR A 198 -7.87 -4.97 0.91
CA THR A 198 -8.52 -5.73 -0.18
C THR A 198 -9.75 -5.01 -0.76
N ARG A 199 -10.47 -4.22 0.04
CA ARG A 199 -11.59 -3.38 -0.42
C ARG A 199 -11.09 -2.17 -1.20
N HIS A 200 -10.03 -1.52 -0.71
CA HIS A 200 -9.40 -0.37 -1.34
C HIS A 200 -8.89 -0.73 -2.74
N ILE A 201 -8.11 -1.81 -2.84
CA ILE A 201 -7.62 -2.35 -4.12
C ILE A 201 -8.79 -2.73 -5.03
N GLY A 202 -9.85 -3.30 -4.46
CA GLY A 202 -11.08 -3.64 -5.19
C GLY A 202 -11.70 -2.43 -5.88
N TYR A 203 -11.81 -1.31 -5.16
CA TYR A 203 -12.26 -0.04 -5.74
C TYR A 203 -11.32 0.46 -6.84
N GLY A 204 -10.02 0.46 -6.57
CA GLY A 204 -9.03 0.93 -7.55
C GLY A 204 -9.10 0.16 -8.87
N VAL A 205 -9.21 -1.17 -8.80
CA VAL A 205 -9.34 -2.02 -10.00
C VAL A 205 -10.67 -1.78 -10.71
N TRP A 206 -11.78 -1.68 -9.97
CA TRP A 206 -13.09 -1.35 -10.53
C TRP A 206 -13.05 -0.01 -11.27
N PHE A 207 -12.57 1.05 -10.60
CA PHE A 207 -12.50 2.40 -11.18
C PHE A 207 -11.66 2.45 -12.47
N LEU A 208 -10.47 1.84 -12.44
CA LEU A 208 -9.59 1.83 -13.61
C LEU A 208 -10.19 1.04 -14.79
N ARG A 209 -10.87 -0.06 -14.50
CA ARG A 209 -11.56 -0.86 -15.52
C ARG A 209 -12.70 -0.07 -16.18
N GLU A 210 -13.56 0.55 -15.36
CA GLU A 210 -14.65 1.38 -15.86
C GLU A 210 -14.09 2.57 -16.68
N SER A 211 -13.04 3.23 -16.19
CA SER A 211 -12.38 4.33 -16.92
C SER A 211 -11.82 3.89 -18.28
N VAL A 212 -11.20 2.70 -18.37
CA VAL A 212 -10.68 2.16 -19.65
C VAL A 212 -11.83 1.80 -20.61
N ARG A 213 -12.94 1.29 -20.08
CA ARG A 213 -14.13 0.98 -20.89
C ARG A 213 -14.78 2.24 -21.45
N ASP A 214 -14.95 3.27 -20.60
CA ASP A 214 -15.74 4.46 -20.93
C ASP A 214 -14.93 5.55 -21.61
N SER A 215 -13.60 5.56 -21.43
CA SER A 215 -12.67 6.53 -22.01
C SER A 215 -11.38 5.88 -22.53
N PRO A 216 -11.48 5.00 -23.56
CA PRO A 216 -10.35 4.24 -24.07
C PRO A 216 -9.25 5.10 -24.70
N GLU A 217 -9.52 6.37 -25.00
CA GLU A 217 -8.57 7.34 -25.53
C GLU A 217 -7.77 8.07 -24.44
N ILE A 218 -8.24 8.08 -23.18
CA ILE A 218 -7.60 8.81 -22.06
C ILE A 218 -6.99 7.86 -21.04
N ALA A 219 -7.80 6.95 -20.51
CA ALA A 219 -7.43 6.17 -19.32
C ALA A 219 -6.22 5.26 -19.54
N PRO A 220 -6.06 4.53 -20.66
CA PRO A 220 -4.88 3.68 -20.87
C PRO A 220 -3.58 4.47 -20.92
N ASP A 221 -3.58 5.67 -21.48
CA ASP A 221 -2.38 6.51 -21.56
C ASP A 221 -2.01 7.11 -20.19
N ALA A 222 -3.01 7.50 -19.40
CA ALA A 222 -2.81 7.97 -18.03
C ALA A 222 -2.22 6.87 -17.13
N ILE A 223 -2.75 5.64 -17.19
CA ILE A 223 -2.24 4.46 -16.46
C ILE A 223 -0.78 4.19 -16.88
N ARG A 224 -0.52 4.04 -18.19
CA ARG A 224 0.82 3.77 -18.70
C ARG A 224 1.83 4.86 -18.32
N GLY A 225 1.40 6.11 -18.38
CA GLY A 225 2.24 7.25 -17.99
C GLY A 225 2.68 7.14 -16.53
N MET A 226 1.75 6.91 -15.61
CA MET A 226 2.03 6.79 -14.17
C MET A 226 2.91 5.57 -13.87
N LEU A 227 2.63 4.41 -14.45
CA LEU A 227 3.46 3.23 -14.27
C LEU A 227 4.90 3.42 -14.78
N ARG A 228 5.06 4.06 -15.94
CA ARG A 228 6.39 4.37 -16.49
C ARG A 228 7.20 5.28 -15.56
N THR A 229 6.55 6.20 -14.90
CA THR A 229 7.17 7.10 -13.92
C THR A 229 7.59 6.35 -12.66
N LEU A 230 6.72 5.46 -12.14
CA LEU A 230 6.89 4.86 -10.81
C LEU A 230 7.71 3.57 -10.78
N LEU A 231 7.63 2.72 -11.82
CA LEU A 231 8.24 1.39 -11.80
C LEU A 231 9.75 1.37 -11.47
N PRO A 232 10.58 2.33 -11.91
CA PRO A 232 11.99 2.37 -11.49
C PRO A 232 12.14 2.52 -9.97
N SER A 233 11.43 3.47 -9.36
CA SER A 233 11.49 3.70 -7.91
C SER A 233 10.86 2.56 -7.11
N VAL A 234 9.79 1.93 -7.63
CA VAL A 234 9.19 0.74 -7.03
C VAL A 234 10.19 -0.42 -7.01
N ALA A 235 10.86 -0.69 -8.13
CA ALA A 235 11.86 -1.75 -8.22
C ALA A 235 13.05 -1.50 -7.27
N GLU A 236 13.47 -0.25 -7.12
CA GLU A 236 14.53 0.15 -6.20
C GLU A 236 14.09 0.02 -4.75
N SER A 237 12.88 0.47 -4.38
CA SER A 237 12.36 0.41 -3.00
C SER A 237 12.18 -1.02 -2.48
N LEU A 238 11.98 -1.98 -3.38
CA LEU A 238 11.88 -3.41 -3.09
C LEU A 238 13.24 -4.13 -3.09
N SER A 239 14.35 -3.41 -3.24
CA SER A 239 15.69 -4.01 -3.24
C SER A 239 16.26 -4.07 -1.81
N PRO A 240 16.99 -5.14 -1.44
CA PRO A 240 17.51 -5.36 -0.08
C PRO A 240 18.39 -4.23 0.47
N SER A 241 19.00 -3.44 -0.42
CA SER A 241 19.92 -2.34 -0.08
C SER A 241 19.25 -0.96 -0.07
N SER A 242 17.93 -0.89 -0.03
CA SER A 242 17.16 0.30 -0.35
C SER A 242 17.17 1.44 0.70
N GLY A 243 18.07 1.45 1.66
CA GLY A 243 18.24 2.60 2.55
C GLY A 243 19.34 2.43 3.60
N PRO A 244 19.95 3.52 4.08
CA PRO A 244 20.85 3.47 5.21
C PRO A 244 20.07 2.99 6.45
N GLY A 245 20.48 1.87 7.04
CA GLY A 245 19.83 1.30 8.23
C GLY A 245 18.68 0.33 7.97
N GLY A 246 18.41 -0.01 6.71
CA GLY A 246 17.48 -1.08 6.38
C GLY A 246 17.98 -2.45 6.86
N PRO A 247 17.08 -3.43 7.11
CA PRO A 247 17.46 -4.75 7.57
C PRO A 247 18.26 -5.49 6.49
N ASP A 248 19.18 -6.34 6.94
CA ASP A 248 19.80 -7.34 6.08
C ASP A 248 18.77 -8.44 5.79
N LEU A 249 18.05 -8.34 4.68
CA LEU A 249 17.02 -9.30 4.29
C LEU A 249 17.59 -10.69 4.04
N ASP A 250 18.84 -10.79 3.56
CA ASP A 250 19.52 -12.08 3.37
C ASP A 250 19.74 -12.78 4.73
N ALA A 251 20.09 -12.01 5.78
CA ALA A 251 20.21 -12.55 7.15
C ALA A 251 18.87 -13.00 7.72
N LEU A 252 17.75 -12.48 7.20
CA LEU A 252 16.39 -12.87 7.57
C LEU A 252 15.85 -14.04 6.72
N GLY A 253 16.65 -14.55 5.78
CA GLY A 253 16.25 -15.62 4.88
C GLY A 253 15.24 -15.20 3.81
N VAL A 254 15.14 -13.91 3.51
CA VAL A 254 14.23 -13.36 2.49
C VAL A 254 15.04 -12.84 1.31
N SER A 255 14.86 -13.45 0.14
CA SER A 255 15.57 -13.03 -1.07
C SER A 255 14.91 -11.79 -1.70
N GLY A 256 15.72 -10.77 -2.01
CA GLY A 256 15.24 -9.59 -2.73
C GLY A 256 14.66 -9.90 -4.12
N GLU A 257 15.08 -11.02 -4.73
CA GLU A 257 14.49 -11.52 -5.98
C GLU A 257 13.07 -12.03 -5.75
N GLU A 258 12.83 -12.81 -4.70
CA GLU A 258 11.48 -13.28 -4.34
C GLU A 258 10.53 -12.14 -4.03
N ILE A 259 10.99 -11.10 -3.33
CA ILE A 259 10.19 -9.89 -3.05
C ILE A 259 9.80 -9.21 -4.36
N ARG A 260 10.75 -8.96 -5.24
CA ARG A 260 10.48 -8.31 -6.54
C ARG A 260 9.58 -9.16 -7.43
N ASP A 261 9.81 -10.46 -7.50
CA ASP A 261 8.99 -11.38 -8.30
C ASP A 261 7.56 -11.45 -7.77
N PHE A 262 7.37 -11.45 -6.46
CA PHE A 262 6.05 -11.37 -5.86
C PHE A 262 5.34 -10.05 -6.19
N ALA A 263 6.01 -8.92 -5.98
CA ALA A 263 5.48 -7.58 -6.22
C ALA A 263 5.10 -7.37 -7.69
N LEU A 264 6.02 -7.65 -8.61
CA LEU A 264 5.80 -7.52 -10.05
C LEU A 264 4.86 -8.59 -10.60
N GLY A 265 4.92 -9.81 -10.05
CA GLY A 265 3.98 -10.89 -10.35
C GLY A 265 2.55 -10.58 -9.91
N GLY A 266 2.37 -9.79 -8.85
CA GLY A 266 1.06 -9.26 -8.43
C GLY A 266 0.42 -8.38 -9.49
N LEU A 267 1.21 -7.51 -10.11
CA LEU A 267 0.76 -6.66 -11.22
C LEU A 267 0.38 -7.47 -12.47
N THR A 268 0.97 -8.66 -12.68
CA THR A 268 0.78 -9.46 -13.90
C THR A 268 -0.20 -10.63 -13.74
N ARG A 269 -0.39 -11.20 -12.54
CA ARG A 269 -1.25 -12.37 -12.30
C ARG A 269 -2.75 -12.10 -12.46
N ARG A 270 -3.17 -10.85 -12.43
CA ARG A 270 -4.55 -10.42 -12.70
C ARG A 270 -4.79 -10.18 -14.19
N GLY A 271 -3.94 -10.72 -15.04
CA GLY A 271 -3.79 -10.49 -16.48
C GLY A 271 -4.92 -10.93 -17.40
N THR A 272 -6.12 -11.21 -16.91
CA THR A 272 -7.34 -11.37 -17.72
C THR A 272 -8.13 -10.06 -17.87
N ASP A 273 -7.80 -9.04 -17.07
CA ASP A 273 -8.45 -7.74 -17.12
C ASP A 273 -7.81 -6.83 -18.20
N PRO A 274 -8.57 -6.03 -18.97
CA PRO A 274 -8.06 -5.09 -19.97
C PRO A 274 -7.02 -4.11 -19.44
N VAL A 275 -7.13 -3.69 -18.16
CA VAL A 275 -6.13 -2.84 -17.47
C VAL A 275 -4.79 -3.57 -17.40
N PHE A 276 -4.79 -4.86 -17.03
CA PHE A 276 -3.58 -5.65 -16.85
C PHE A 276 -2.96 -6.16 -18.16
N ARG A 277 -3.75 -6.36 -19.24
CA ARG A 277 -3.18 -6.58 -20.59
C ARG A 277 -2.35 -5.40 -21.07
N THR A 278 -2.72 -4.20 -20.66
CA THR A 278 -1.93 -2.98 -20.88
C THR A 278 -0.60 -3.04 -20.12
N LEU A 279 -0.57 -3.67 -18.93
CA LEU A 279 0.62 -3.85 -18.10
C LEU A 279 1.54 -4.96 -18.61
N GLU A 280 0.99 -6.04 -19.17
CA GLU A 280 1.77 -7.15 -19.75
C GLU A 280 2.64 -6.68 -20.93
N GLY A 281 2.13 -5.74 -21.75
CA GLY A 281 2.91 -5.07 -22.78
C GLY A 281 4.13 -4.27 -22.25
N PHE A 282 4.11 -3.84 -20.99
CA PHE A 282 5.23 -3.18 -20.31
C PHE A 282 6.30 -4.17 -19.85
N ARG A 283 5.89 -5.32 -19.30
CA ARG A 283 6.82 -6.37 -18.87
C ARG A 283 7.69 -6.84 -20.01
N LEU A 284 7.08 -7.14 -21.16
CA LEU A 284 7.80 -7.60 -22.36
C LEU A 284 8.77 -6.56 -22.94
N LYS A 285 8.48 -5.24 -22.75
CA LYS A 285 9.37 -4.17 -23.16
C LYS A 285 10.54 -3.97 -22.21
N ALA A 286 10.29 -3.98 -20.91
CA ALA A 286 11.32 -3.84 -19.88
C ALA A 286 12.31 -5.01 -19.87
N GLU A 287 11.85 -6.22 -20.21
CA GLU A 287 12.71 -7.41 -20.41
C GLU A 287 13.54 -7.32 -21.69
N ASN A 288 13.03 -6.68 -22.75
CA ASN A 288 13.74 -6.51 -24.04
C ASN A 288 14.68 -5.30 -24.08
N GLU A 289 14.54 -4.32 -23.19
CA GLU A 289 15.45 -3.16 -23.11
C GLU A 289 16.66 -3.39 -22.16
N ARG A 290 16.80 -4.60 -21.61
CA ARG A 290 17.95 -5.04 -20.80
C ARG A 290 19.05 -5.74 -21.60
N PHE A 291 19.07 -5.56 -22.94
CA PHE A 291 20.17 -6.02 -23.81
C PHE A 291 20.89 -4.85 -24.47
#